data_ea53ddbbc1218d493f5069a923006f97
#
_entry.id   ea53ddbbc1218d493f5069a923006f97
#
_cell.length_a   1.000
_cell.length_b   1.000
_cell.length_c   1.000
_cell.angle_alpha   90.00
_cell.angle_beta   90.00
_cell.angle_gamma   90.00
#
_symmetry.space_group_name_H-M   'P 1'
#
loop_
_entity.id
_entity.type
_entity.pdbx_description
1 polymer ?
#
loop_
_entity_poly.entity_id
_entity_poly.type
_entity_poly.pdbx_seq_one_letter_code
_entity_poly.pdbx_strand_id
1 'polypeptide(L)'
;MEKANFPDGWLEPDKNDELVLKRTYREFAPVPCRFRSDGGASSDGLSGWFLKGSFRFCPSCGVEHGVRSSEFRKLCGLNSEGRSSATTTLSLAVLRQLLAFPAQEIPDQARKLLAFSDNRQDASLQAGHFNDFVRVLQLRAGLIAALNVQSEKELSLETLAQAVEKALRLDAEDFIAIPNVKPNIEQSNRRALRGALEYRLMVDLRKGWRLTNPNLEQLRLLEVDYAELVNCAEDQEDWGQRHPLLAQASSEERFLICHRLLEELRERLAIDCDALIQEEFERRKKAATDLEEVWSIGREEKPELARSVVTSPVPQELRNRGVEGLSLRGEFGRWLKARERWLSAEDLYRTLKWKDDLYQEVMGHILEMLSAWGLVKAVDVRLGRKAREVMQGWRLNSTALRWSLVDPEAPPQDRYAACLEQVRQNSGRRGPVNPYFRSLYADLAHLIATEGRPFLQTLSAREHTAQVDASERERREDDFRSAALRLMYCSPTMELGVDISSLNTVYMRNVPPTPANYAQRSGRAGRS
;
A
#
# COMPACT_ATOMS: atom_id res chain seq x y z
N MET A 1 -33.46 -3.49 -0.12
CA MET A 1 -32.18 -4.07 0.26
C MET A 1 -32.44 -5.06 1.37
N GLU A 2 -32.02 -6.29 1.24
CA GLU A 2 -32.23 -7.31 2.26
C GLU A 2 -31.40 -6.99 3.53
N LYS A 3 -31.88 -7.40 4.72
CA LYS A 3 -31.17 -7.19 5.99
C LYS A 3 -29.71 -7.68 5.94
N ALA A 4 -29.47 -8.79 5.25
CA ALA A 4 -28.14 -9.38 5.05
C ALA A 4 -27.12 -8.49 4.28
N ASN A 5 -27.58 -7.41 3.68
CA ASN A 5 -26.73 -6.51 2.89
C ASN A 5 -26.32 -5.23 3.63
N PHE A 6 -26.78 -5.04 4.86
CA PHE A 6 -26.29 -3.95 5.70
C PHE A 6 -25.00 -4.32 6.43
N PRO A 7 -24.14 -3.34 6.74
CA PRO A 7 -22.97 -3.57 7.57
C PRO A 7 -23.32 -4.09 8.96
N ASP A 8 -22.45 -4.90 9.57
CA ASP A 8 -22.68 -5.44 10.92
C ASP A 8 -22.88 -4.34 11.98
N GLY A 9 -22.12 -3.25 11.87
CA GLY A 9 -22.26 -2.11 12.79
C GLY A 9 -23.63 -1.44 12.76
N TRP A 10 -24.42 -1.64 11.71
CA TRP A 10 -25.77 -1.08 11.55
C TRP A 10 -26.89 -1.96 12.08
N LEU A 11 -26.58 -3.21 12.40
CA LEU A 11 -27.53 -4.20 12.83
C LEU A 11 -27.46 -4.43 14.36
N GLU A 12 -28.59 -4.74 14.97
CA GLU A 12 -28.73 -5.16 16.35
C GLU A 12 -29.78 -6.29 16.46
N PRO A 13 -29.65 -7.23 17.40
CA PRO A 13 -30.68 -8.23 17.61
C PRO A 13 -31.95 -7.58 18.20
N ASP A 14 -33.12 -8.01 17.75
CA ASP A 14 -34.40 -7.68 18.33
C ASP A 14 -34.77 -8.64 19.46
N LYS A 15 -36.01 -8.54 19.98
CA LYS A 15 -36.51 -9.39 21.07
C LYS A 15 -36.59 -10.89 20.72
N ASN A 16 -36.55 -11.22 19.43
CA ASN A 16 -36.61 -12.58 18.89
C ASN A 16 -35.24 -13.05 18.38
N ASP A 17 -34.18 -12.33 18.75
CA ASP A 17 -32.80 -12.56 18.27
C ASP A 17 -32.65 -12.39 16.74
N GLU A 18 -33.62 -11.75 16.07
CA GLU A 18 -33.49 -11.39 14.65
C GLU A 18 -32.73 -10.08 14.49
N LEU A 19 -31.77 -10.04 13.54
CA LEU A 19 -31.02 -8.84 13.23
C LEU A 19 -31.93 -7.79 12.59
N VAL A 20 -32.01 -6.61 13.21
CA VAL A 20 -32.76 -5.45 12.72
C VAL A 20 -31.85 -4.24 12.58
N LEU A 21 -32.23 -3.33 11.67
CA LEU A 21 -31.47 -2.11 11.44
C LEU A 21 -31.64 -1.15 12.65
N LYS A 22 -30.52 -0.76 13.26
CA LYS A 22 -30.47 0.22 14.35
C LYS A 22 -31.21 1.49 13.98
N ARG A 23 -31.94 2.07 14.92
CA ARG A 23 -32.73 3.28 14.71
C ARG A 23 -31.91 4.45 14.16
N THR A 24 -30.65 4.58 14.59
CA THR A 24 -29.70 5.63 14.18
C THR A 24 -29.29 5.55 12.71
N TYR A 25 -29.46 4.41 12.06
CA TYR A 25 -29.07 4.21 10.67
C TYR A 25 -30.24 4.10 9.69
N ARG A 26 -31.49 4.08 10.18
CA ARG A 26 -32.68 3.91 9.33
C ARG A 26 -32.83 5.01 8.27
N GLU A 27 -32.49 6.24 8.61
CA GLU A 27 -32.57 7.38 7.68
C GLU A 27 -31.51 7.32 6.55
N PHE A 28 -30.41 6.59 6.76
CA PHE A 28 -29.34 6.40 5.78
C PHE A 28 -29.50 5.11 4.96
N ALA A 29 -30.55 4.35 5.19
CA ALA A 29 -30.81 3.12 4.45
C ALA A 29 -31.03 3.44 2.96
N PRO A 30 -30.38 2.70 2.05
CA PRO A 30 -30.57 2.90 0.61
C PRO A 30 -32.01 2.64 0.20
N VAL A 31 -32.54 3.54 -0.62
CA VAL A 31 -33.89 3.44 -1.19
C VAL A 31 -33.78 2.97 -2.65
N PRO A 32 -34.47 1.89 -3.05
CA PRO A 32 -34.46 1.46 -4.45
C PRO A 32 -35.10 2.53 -5.33
N CYS A 33 -34.45 2.83 -6.44
CA CYS A 33 -34.96 3.81 -7.40
C CYS A 33 -34.47 3.46 -8.82
N ARG A 34 -35.06 4.11 -9.81
CA ARG A 34 -34.62 4.03 -11.19
C ARG A 34 -34.21 5.41 -11.68
N PHE A 35 -33.16 5.46 -12.47
CA PHE A 35 -32.58 6.69 -12.97
C PHE A 35 -32.41 6.66 -14.49
N ARG A 36 -32.52 7.82 -15.09
CA ARG A 36 -32.04 8.07 -16.46
C ARG A 36 -30.53 8.34 -16.45
N SER A 37 -29.93 8.38 -17.64
CA SER A 37 -28.49 8.68 -17.82
C SER A 37 -28.09 10.08 -17.31
N ASP A 38 -29.06 11.02 -17.21
CA ASP A 38 -28.86 12.37 -16.66
C ASP A 38 -28.96 12.43 -15.13
N GLY A 39 -29.17 11.29 -14.45
CA GLY A 39 -29.34 11.19 -13.00
C GLY A 39 -30.76 11.48 -12.51
N GLY A 40 -31.69 11.85 -13.38
CA GLY A 40 -33.09 12.09 -13.03
C GLY A 40 -33.83 10.80 -12.70
N ALA A 41 -34.76 10.86 -11.73
CA ALA A 41 -35.64 9.74 -11.42
C ALA A 41 -36.55 9.40 -12.60
N SER A 42 -36.79 8.10 -12.88
CA SER A 42 -37.61 7.62 -13.98
C SER A 42 -38.26 6.30 -13.63
N SER A 43 -39.44 6.00 -14.22
CA SER A 43 -40.06 4.69 -14.13
C SER A 43 -39.32 3.63 -14.97
N ASP A 44 -38.67 4.04 -16.06
CA ASP A 44 -38.11 3.16 -17.09
C ASP A 44 -36.57 3.18 -17.14
N GLY A 45 -35.94 3.79 -16.14
CA GLY A 45 -34.48 3.94 -16.07
C GLY A 45 -33.76 2.72 -15.52
N LEU A 46 -32.43 2.85 -15.42
CA LEU A 46 -31.55 1.86 -14.77
C LEU A 46 -31.93 1.71 -13.30
N SER A 47 -32.00 0.47 -12.83
CA SER A 47 -32.24 0.17 -11.42
C SER A 47 -31.01 0.46 -10.57
N GLY A 48 -31.20 1.11 -9.42
CA GLY A 48 -30.13 1.42 -8.51
C GLY A 48 -30.61 1.76 -7.10
N TRP A 49 -29.73 2.30 -6.30
CA TRP A 49 -29.99 2.65 -4.91
C TRP A 49 -29.70 4.13 -4.67
N PHE A 50 -30.68 4.84 -4.15
CA PHE A 50 -30.50 6.21 -3.69
C PHE A 50 -30.10 6.22 -2.20
N LEU A 51 -28.94 6.81 -1.88
CA LEU A 51 -28.45 7.02 -0.52
C LEU A 51 -28.72 8.47 -0.11
N LYS A 52 -29.51 8.64 0.93
CA LYS A 52 -29.83 9.97 1.49
C LYS A 52 -28.66 10.50 2.32
N GLY A 53 -28.41 11.81 2.20
CA GLY A 53 -27.40 12.49 3.02
C GLY A 53 -25.98 12.05 2.72
N SER A 54 -25.17 11.90 3.76
CA SER A 54 -23.77 11.50 3.61
C SER A 54 -23.61 10.04 3.25
N PHE A 55 -22.64 9.74 2.39
CA PHE A 55 -22.30 8.37 2.01
C PHE A 55 -21.71 7.61 3.20
N ARG A 56 -22.45 6.65 3.73
CA ARG A 56 -22.11 5.91 4.96
C ARG A 56 -21.52 4.53 4.70
N PHE A 57 -21.92 3.88 3.64
CA PHE A 57 -21.36 2.61 3.21
C PHE A 57 -21.61 2.36 1.72
N CYS A 58 -20.78 1.51 1.13
CA CYS A 58 -20.95 1.07 -0.24
C CYS A 58 -21.91 -0.14 -0.30
N PRO A 59 -23.06 -0.06 -1.00
CA PRO A 59 -23.97 -1.20 -1.14
C PRO A 59 -23.37 -2.39 -1.89
N SER A 60 -22.35 -2.15 -2.71
CA SER A 60 -21.67 -3.19 -3.49
C SER A 60 -20.67 -3.98 -2.65
N CYS A 61 -19.68 -3.32 -2.06
CA CYS A 61 -18.61 -3.99 -1.31
C CYS A 61 -18.79 -3.98 0.22
N GLY A 62 -19.78 -3.22 0.76
CA GLY A 62 -20.05 -3.15 2.18
C GLY A 62 -19.10 -2.31 3.02
N VAL A 63 -18.12 -1.63 2.39
CA VAL A 63 -17.18 -0.76 3.11
C VAL A 63 -17.94 0.35 3.83
N GLU A 64 -17.72 0.46 5.14
CA GLU A 64 -18.30 1.49 5.99
C GLU A 64 -17.42 2.73 6.05
N HIS A 65 -18.07 3.89 6.12
CA HIS A 65 -17.42 5.18 6.30
C HIS A 65 -17.88 5.83 7.61
N GLY A 66 -16.93 6.19 8.45
CA GLY A 66 -17.22 6.82 9.74
C GLY A 66 -17.90 8.19 9.59
N VAL A 67 -18.65 8.60 10.63
CA VAL A 67 -19.35 9.89 10.69
C VAL A 67 -18.42 11.09 10.46
N ARG A 68 -17.17 10.97 10.89
CA ARG A 68 -16.13 12.01 10.75
C ARG A 68 -15.34 11.94 9.45
N SER A 69 -15.59 10.93 8.60
CA SER A 69 -14.91 10.82 7.31
C SER A 69 -15.40 11.92 6.37
N SER A 70 -14.48 12.67 5.78
CA SER A 70 -14.82 13.67 4.76
C SER A 70 -15.49 13.00 3.55
N GLU A 71 -16.56 13.61 3.01
CA GLU A 71 -17.25 13.10 1.81
C GLU A 71 -16.29 12.96 0.61
N PHE A 72 -15.34 13.88 0.49
CA PHE A 72 -14.32 13.83 -0.57
C PHE A 72 -13.39 12.62 -0.51
N ARG A 73 -13.25 11.98 0.67
CA ARG A 73 -12.41 10.77 0.84
C ARG A 73 -13.17 9.48 0.59
N LYS A 74 -14.49 9.52 0.54
CA LYS A 74 -15.32 8.32 0.43
C LYS A 74 -15.42 7.78 -1.00
N LEU A 75 -15.36 8.64 -1.99
CA LEU A 75 -15.54 8.32 -3.41
C LEU A 75 -14.32 8.71 -4.26
N CYS A 76 -13.10 8.44 -3.80
CA CYS A 76 -11.87 8.73 -4.54
C CYS A 76 -11.79 10.18 -5.03
N GLY A 77 -11.96 11.15 -4.16
CA GLY A 77 -11.82 12.56 -4.51
C GLY A 77 -10.38 12.96 -4.78
N LEU A 78 -10.17 13.83 -5.75
CA LEU A 78 -8.96 14.62 -5.90
C LEU A 78 -8.82 15.57 -4.70
N ASN A 79 -8.33 15.05 -3.59
CA ASN A 79 -8.12 15.82 -2.35
C ASN A 79 -6.69 16.36 -2.26
N SER A 80 -6.33 16.94 -1.11
CA SER A 80 -5.00 17.49 -0.82
C SER A 80 -3.86 16.47 -1.00
N GLU A 81 -4.11 15.17 -0.78
CA GLU A 81 -3.14 14.10 -1.04
C GLU A 81 -2.84 13.95 -2.53
N GLY A 82 -3.83 14.17 -3.41
CA GLY A 82 -3.63 14.19 -4.85
C GLY A 82 -2.70 15.33 -5.29
N ARG A 83 -2.80 16.49 -4.66
CA ARG A 83 -1.90 17.63 -4.96
C ARG A 83 -0.44 17.32 -4.57
N SER A 84 -0.23 16.80 -3.38
CA SER A 84 1.14 16.48 -2.92
C SER A 84 1.75 15.38 -3.77
N SER A 85 1.00 14.34 -4.11
CA SER A 85 1.45 13.27 -5.00
C SER A 85 1.74 13.79 -6.42
N ALA A 86 0.90 14.66 -6.96
CA ALA A 86 1.14 15.29 -8.28
C ALA A 86 2.42 16.16 -8.26
N THR A 87 2.59 17.00 -7.23
CA THR A 87 3.80 17.81 -7.05
C THR A 87 5.04 16.95 -6.97
N THR A 88 5.01 15.88 -6.18
CA THR A 88 6.12 14.94 -6.04
C THR A 88 6.46 14.26 -7.37
N THR A 89 5.46 13.76 -8.09
CA THR A 89 5.63 13.09 -9.38
C THR A 89 6.21 14.04 -10.44
N LEU A 90 5.69 15.26 -10.51
CA LEU A 90 6.20 16.30 -11.43
C LEU A 90 7.63 16.71 -11.07
N SER A 91 7.92 16.95 -9.80
CA SER A 91 9.28 17.29 -9.34
C SER A 91 10.28 16.19 -9.69
N LEU A 92 9.91 14.92 -9.47
CA LEU A 92 10.74 13.79 -9.85
C LEU A 92 10.94 13.70 -11.38
N ALA A 93 9.88 13.86 -12.16
CA ALA A 93 9.97 13.83 -13.63
C ALA A 93 10.88 14.91 -14.18
N VAL A 94 10.78 16.15 -13.65
CA VAL A 94 11.67 17.26 -14.03
C VAL A 94 13.12 16.97 -13.65
N LEU A 95 13.37 16.49 -12.43
CA LEU A 95 14.74 16.15 -12.01
C LEU A 95 15.34 15.02 -12.86
N ARG A 96 14.58 13.98 -13.15
CA ARG A 96 15.03 12.90 -14.06
C ARG A 96 15.44 13.47 -15.42
N GLN A 97 14.62 14.35 -15.98
CA GLN A 97 14.92 14.96 -17.28
C GLN A 97 16.17 15.84 -17.21
N LEU A 98 16.29 16.70 -16.19
CA LEU A 98 17.47 17.53 -15.99
C LEU A 98 18.76 16.72 -15.85
N LEU A 99 18.71 15.60 -15.13
CA LEU A 99 19.86 14.71 -14.93
C LEU A 99 20.21 13.90 -16.18
N ALA A 100 19.25 13.66 -17.07
CA ALA A 100 19.47 12.95 -18.34
C ALA A 100 20.13 13.83 -19.42
N PHE A 101 20.10 15.16 -19.29
CA PHE A 101 20.78 16.03 -20.25
C PHE A 101 22.30 15.85 -20.19
N PRO A 102 23.02 15.96 -21.33
CA PRO A 102 24.48 15.97 -21.35
C PRO A 102 25.08 17.12 -20.53
N ALA A 103 26.23 16.89 -19.88
CA ALA A 103 26.87 17.90 -19.04
C ALA A 103 27.28 19.16 -19.82
N GLN A 104 27.46 19.03 -21.13
CA GLN A 104 27.79 20.14 -22.06
C GLN A 104 26.58 21.08 -22.27
N GLU A 105 25.36 20.56 -22.20
CA GLU A 105 24.13 21.33 -22.38
C GLU A 105 23.66 21.97 -21.08
N ILE A 106 23.63 21.20 -19.98
CA ILE A 106 23.27 21.67 -18.67
C ILE A 106 24.37 21.27 -17.70
N PRO A 107 25.13 22.20 -17.12
CA PRO A 107 26.14 21.92 -16.11
C PRO A 107 25.51 21.23 -14.88
N ASP A 108 26.27 20.35 -14.23
CA ASP A 108 25.74 19.58 -13.11
C ASP A 108 25.16 20.46 -11.98
N GLN A 109 25.82 21.59 -11.71
CA GLN A 109 25.36 22.58 -10.73
C GLN A 109 24.01 23.23 -11.05
N ALA A 110 23.57 23.18 -12.32
CA ALA A 110 22.29 23.74 -12.77
C ALA A 110 21.16 22.68 -12.83
N ARG A 111 21.48 21.37 -12.63
CA ARG A 111 20.55 20.25 -12.66
C ARG A 111 19.82 20.08 -11.34
N LYS A 112 19.12 21.12 -10.93
CA LYS A 112 18.38 21.20 -9.66
C LYS A 112 17.07 21.94 -9.86
N LEU A 113 16.15 21.76 -8.91
CA LEU A 113 14.80 22.31 -8.99
C LEU A 113 14.48 23.10 -7.72
N LEU A 114 14.08 24.36 -7.91
CA LEU A 114 13.51 25.19 -6.85
C LEU A 114 11.98 25.20 -6.97
N ALA A 115 11.29 24.75 -5.94
CA ALA A 115 9.84 24.69 -5.93
C ALA A 115 9.25 25.70 -4.94
N PHE A 116 8.31 26.51 -5.38
CA PHE A 116 7.60 27.48 -4.55
C PHE A 116 6.25 26.93 -4.10
N SER A 117 6.01 26.98 -2.78
CA SER A 117 4.72 26.65 -2.15
C SER A 117 4.08 27.90 -1.54
N ASP A 118 2.78 27.83 -1.20
CA ASP A 118 2.04 28.98 -0.71
C ASP A 118 2.37 29.38 0.73
N ASN A 119 2.76 28.42 1.53
CA ASN A 119 3.07 28.64 2.94
C ASN A 119 4.16 27.70 3.46
N ARG A 120 4.59 27.94 4.69
CA ARG A 120 5.69 27.21 5.34
C ARG A 120 5.35 25.74 5.58
N GLN A 121 4.11 25.47 6.04
CA GLN A 121 3.66 24.09 6.33
C GLN A 121 3.63 23.26 5.05
N ASP A 122 3.16 23.85 3.95
CA ASP A 122 3.15 23.17 2.65
C ASP A 122 4.56 22.86 2.15
N ALA A 123 5.54 23.74 2.37
CA ALA A 123 6.94 23.50 1.99
C ALA A 123 7.50 22.28 2.75
N SER A 124 7.33 22.26 4.07
CA SER A 124 7.80 21.18 4.93
C SER A 124 7.10 19.85 4.61
N LEU A 125 5.77 19.86 4.53
CA LEU A 125 4.98 18.67 4.17
C LEU A 125 5.35 18.12 2.79
N GLN A 126 5.64 19.00 1.82
CA GLN A 126 5.99 18.58 0.47
C GLN A 126 7.39 17.98 0.40
N ALA A 127 8.36 18.55 1.14
CA ALA A 127 9.70 17.97 1.24
C ALA A 127 9.66 16.58 1.89
N GLY A 128 8.93 16.43 2.99
CA GLY A 128 8.72 15.13 3.63
C GLY A 128 8.02 14.13 2.70
N HIS A 129 6.98 14.56 2.00
CA HIS A 129 6.25 13.72 1.05
C HIS A 129 7.14 13.23 -0.12
N PHE A 130 8.01 14.10 -0.63
CA PHE A 130 8.96 13.74 -1.67
C PHE A 130 9.98 12.71 -1.18
N ASN A 131 10.57 12.92 -0.01
CA ASN A 131 11.54 12.00 0.58
C ASN A 131 10.93 10.62 0.88
N ASP A 132 9.70 10.59 1.40
CA ASP A 132 8.95 9.34 1.58
C ASP A 132 8.74 8.60 0.25
N PHE A 133 8.41 9.33 -0.80
CA PHE A 133 8.22 8.73 -2.12
C PHE A 133 9.52 8.17 -2.70
N VAL A 134 10.62 8.92 -2.61
CA VAL A 134 11.95 8.44 -3.05
C VAL A 134 12.34 7.17 -2.31
N ARG A 135 12.08 7.09 -1.01
CA ARG A 135 12.32 5.89 -0.20
C ARG A 135 11.54 4.67 -0.73
N VAL A 136 10.27 4.85 -1.04
CA VAL A 136 9.44 3.79 -1.63
C VAL A 136 9.92 3.40 -3.04
N LEU A 137 10.34 4.39 -3.85
CA LEU A 137 10.91 4.13 -5.17
C LEU A 137 12.17 3.26 -5.09
N GLN A 138 13.09 3.59 -4.20
CA GLN A 138 14.33 2.84 -4.00
C GLN A 138 14.06 1.40 -3.56
N LEU A 139 13.16 1.24 -2.58
CA LEU A 139 12.77 -0.08 -2.07
C LEU A 139 12.20 -0.98 -3.18
N ARG A 140 11.23 -0.45 -3.94
CA ARG A 140 10.53 -1.20 -4.99
C ARG A 140 11.41 -1.44 -6.21
N ALA A 141 12.20 -0.45 -6.64
CA ALA A 141 13.17 -0.63 -7.72
C ALA A 141 14.26 -1.64 -7.33
N GLY A 142 14.76 -1.60 -6.09
CA GLY A 142 15.68 -2.58 -5.55
C GLY A 142 15.09 -3.99 -5.52
N LEU A 143 13.80 -4.14 -5.20
CA LEU A 143 13.11 -5.43 -5.24
C LEU A 143 13.02 -6.00 -6.67
N ILE A 144 12.65 -5.17 -7.66
CA ILE A 144 12.63 -5.59 -9.08
C ILE A 144 14.04 -5.96 -9.54
N ALA A 145 15.06 -5.15 -9.20
CA ALA A 145 16.44 -5.42 -9.55
C ALA A 145 16.92 -6.74 -8.92
N ALA A 146 16.56 -7.00 -7.66
CA ALA A 146 16.88 -8.25 -6.98
C ALA A 146 16.27 -9.47 -7.68
N LEU A 147 15.00 -9.39 -8.06
CA LEU A 147 14.31 -10.46 -8.77
C LEU A 147 14.87 -10.70 -10.18
N ASN A 148 15.29 -9.66 -10.88
CA ASN A 148 15.91 -9.79 -12.20
C ASN A 148 17.22 -10.58 -12.19
N VAL A 149 17.96 -10.57 -11.08
CA VAL A 149 19.25 -11.27 -10.94
C VAL A 149 19.06 -12.75 -10.55
N GLN A 150 17.90 -13.11 -9.97
CA GLN A 150 17.62 -14.50 -9.56
C GLN A 150 17.33 -15.38 -10.78
N SER A 151 17.89 -16.60 -10.79
CA SER A 151 17.66 -17.57 -11.88
C SER A 151 16.18 -17.97 -12.00
N GLU A 152 15.52 -18.15 -10.89
CA GLU A 152 14.10 -18.52 -10.81
C GLU A 152 13.16 -17.31 -10.88
N LYS A 153 13.71 -16.09 -10.86
CA LYS A 153 12.93 -14.83 -10.80
C LYS A 153 11.93 -14.79 -9.64
N GLU A 154 12.24 -15.52 -8.57
CA GLU A 154 11.43 -15.63 -7.36
C GLU A 154 12.28 -15.40 -6.12
N LEU A 155 11.69 -14.83 -5.07
CA LEU A 155 12.30 -14.64 -3.75
C LEU A 155 11.34 -15.10 -2.64
N SER A 156 11.90 -15.77 -1.62
CA SER A 156 11.22 -16.06 -0.35
C SER A 156 11.55 -14.99 0.70
N LEU A 157 10.77 -14.93 1.79
CA LEU A 157 11.03 -14.01 2.89
C LEU A 157 12.47 -14.11 3.42
N GLU A 158 13.01 -15.32 3.54
CA GLU A 158 14.35 -15.55 4.10
C GLU A 158 15.46 -14.89 3.28
N THR A 159 15.28 -14.83 1.97
CA THR A 159 16.27 -14.27 1.04
C THR A 159 15.98 -12.84 0.65
N LEU A 160 14.75 -12.36 0.85
CA LEU A 160 14.21 -11.10 0.33
C LEU A 160 15.08 -9.88 0.68
N ALA A 161 15.27 -9.61 1.96
CA ALA A 161 15.99 -8.40 2.41
C ALA A 161 17.47 -8.43 2.02
N GLN A 162 18.09 -9.61 2.02
CA GLN A 162 19.48 -9.76 1.58
C GLN A 162 19.63 -9.60 0.08
N ALA A 163 18.69 -10.11 -0.71
CA ALA A 163 18.70 -9.97 -2.16
C ALA A 163 18.51 -8.50 -2.57
N VAL A 164 17.58 -7.79 -1.91
CA VAL A 164 17.36 -6.35 -2.15
C VAL A 164 18.59 -5.52 -1.75
N GLU A 165 19.20 -5.77 -0.58
CA GLU A 165 20.44 -5.09 -0.17
C GLU A 165 21.55 -5.27 -1.20
N LYS A 166 21.77 -6.50 -1.65
CA LYS A 166 22.79 -6.79 -2.67
C LYS A 166 22.50 -6.10 -4.00
N ALA A 167 21.22 -6.06 -4.42
CA ALA A 167 20.81 -5.43 -5.66
C ALA A 167 21.02 -3.92 -5.62
N LEU A 168 20.78 -3.28 -4.49
CA LEU A 168 20.97 -1.84 -4.30
C LEU A 168 22.44 -1.39 -4.40
N ARG A 169 23.42 -2.30 -4.25
CA ARG A 169 24.87 -2.04 -4.39
C ARG A 169 25.34 -0.83 -3.58
N LEU A 170 24.83 -0.67 -2.34
CA LEU A 170 25.19 0.46 -1.49
C LEU A 170 26.59 0.26 -0.89
N ASP A 171 27.45 1.28 -1.01
CA ASP A 171 28.67 1.36 -0.24
C ASP A 171 28.40 1.92 1.15
N ALA A 172 29.40 1.87 2.06
CA ALA A 172 29.22 2.33 3.42
C ALA A 172 28.78 3.82 3.50
N GLU A 173 29.28 4.66 2.61
CA GLU A 173 28.96 6.08 2.52
C GLU A 173 27.53 6.37 2.11
N ASP A 174 26.82 5.38 1.55
CA ASP A 174 25.46 5.55 1.03
C ASP A 174 24.39 5.27 2.07
N PHE A 175 24.73 4.49 3.09
CA PHE A 175 23.74 4.07 4.08
C PHE A 175 24.15 4.32 5.53
N ILE A 176 25.41 4.75 5.79
CA ILE A 176 25.91 5.09 7.13
C ILE A 176 26.04 6.60 7.26
N ALA A 177 25.37 7.20 8.24
CA ALA A 177 25.34 8.66 8.46
C ALA A 177 26.70 9.26 8.80
N ILE A 178 27.60 8.48 9.43
CA ILE A 178 28.98 8.89 9.71
C ILE A 178 29.92 7.92 9.00
N PRO A 179 30.48 8.28 7.83
CA PRO A 179 31.39 7.42 7.07
C PRO A 179 32.73 7.20 7.80
N ASN A 180 33.56 6.30 7.26
CA ASN A 180 34.86 5.90 7.82
C ASN A 180 34.79 5.12 9.14
N VAL A 181 33.81 4.25 9.29
CA VAL A 181 33.68 3.33 10.42
C VAL A 181 34.58 2.10 10.27
N LYS A 182 34.89 1.47 11.41
CA LYS A 182 35.62 0.20 11.43
C LYS A 182 34.80 -0.91 10.75
N PRO A 183 35.43 -1.94 10.13
CA PRO A 183 34.70 -3.01 9.41
C PRO A 183 33.64 -3.74 10.24
N ASN A 184 33.85 -3.92 11.54
CA ASN A 184 32.86 -4.53 12.42
C ASN A 184 31.61 -3.65 12.61
N ILE A 185 31.78 -2.33 12.63
CA ILE A 185 30.68 -1.35 12.73
C ILE A 185 29.92 -1.32 11.39
N GLU A 186 30.63 -1.31 10.26
CA GLU A 186 30.00 -1.43 8.94
C GLU A 186 29.14 -2.69 8.84
N GLN A 187 29.67 -3.85 9.27
CA GLN A 187 28.91 -5.09 9.24
C GLN A 187 27.67 -5.02 10.16
N SER A 188 27.75 -4.36 11.29
CA SER A 188 26.60 -4.12 12.17
C SER A 188 25.55 -3.25 11.49
N ASN A 189 25.97 -2.17 10.81
CA ASN A 189 25.08 -1.28 10.08
C ASN A 189 24.46 -1.97 8.84
N ARG A 190 25.18 -2.88 8.16
CA ARG A 190 24.59 -3.71 7.10
C ARG A 190 23.48 -4.63 7.63
N ARG A 191 23.65 -5.21 8.81
CA ARG A 191 22.58 -5.98 9.46
C ARG A 191 21.39 -5.11 9.84
N ALA A 192 21.65 -3.89 10.33
CA ALA A 192 20.61 -2.92 10.64
C ALA A 192 19.85 -2.49 9.39
N LEU A 193 20.55 -2.25 8.27
CA LEU A 193 19.97 -1.96 6.96
C LEU A 193 19.03 -3.10 6.50
N ARG A 194 19.50 -4.36 6.55
CA ARG A 194 18.64 -5.51 6.21
C ARG A 194 17.39 -5.59 7.08
N GLY A 195 17.53 -5.34 8.38
CA GLY A 195 16.39 -5.31 9.29
C GLY A 195 15.38 -4.20 8.95
N ALA A 196 15.86 -3.03 8.57
CA ALA A 196 15.01 -1.93 8.13
C ALA A 196 14.33 -2.22 6.77
N LEU A 197 15.07 -2.79 5.81
CA LEU A 197 14.54 -3.22 4.51
C LEU A 197 13.46 -4.29 4.68
N GLU A 198 13.70 -5.31 5.50
CA GLU A 198 12.72 -6.37 5.77
C GLU A 198 11.42 -5.80 6.32
N TYR A 199 11.50 -4.95 7.34
CA TYR A 199 10.33 -4.27 7.90
C TYR A 199 9.56 -3.49 6.82
N ARG A 200 10.26 -2.69 6.01
CA ARG A 200 9.62 -1.87 4.97
C ARG A 200 9.03 -2.71 3.85
N LEU A 201 9.67 -3.81 3.44
CA LEU A 201 9.14 -4.75 2.45
C LEU A 201 7.86 -5.43 2.94
N MET A 202 7.82 -5.80 4.24
CA MET A 202 6.62 -6.37 4.84
C MET A 202 5.47 -5.35 4.93
N VAL A 203 5.76 -4.10 5.27
CA VAL A 203 4.75 -3.03 5.30
C VAL A 203 4.24 -2.69 3.88
N ASP A 204 5.09 -2.78 2.85
CA ASP A 204 4.72 -2.52 1.44
C ASP A 204 3.76 -3.58 0.87
N LEU A 205 3.64 -4.77 1.49
CA LEU A 205 2.61 -5.78 1.18
C LEU A 205 1.19 -5.29 1.45
N ARG A 206 1.03 -4.34 2.34
CA ARG A 206 -0.24 -3.62 2.51
C ARG A 206 -0.52 -2.82 1.24
N LYS A 207 -1.79 -2.71 0.87
CA LYS A 207 -2.28 -2.07 -0.35
C LYS A 207 -1.69 -0.67 -0.60
N GLY A 208 -0.57 -0.64 -1.27
CA GLY A 208 0.05 0.56 -1.87
C GLY A 208 0.49 1.67 -0.91
N TRP A 209 1.42 2.48 -1.39
CA TRP A 209 1.79 3.73 -0.74
C TRP A 209 0.86 4.84 -1.22
N ARG A 210 -0.09 5.25 -0.39
CA ARG A 210 -1.14 6.23 -0.69
C ARG A 210 -2.09 5.83 -1.84
N LEU A 211 -3.26 6.40 -1.87
CA LEU A 211 -4.32 6.05 -2.82
C LEU A 211 -3.99 6.33 -4.30
N THR A 212 -3.06 7.27 -4.55
CA THR A 212 -2.75 7.76 -5.90
C THR A 212 -1.54 7.11 -6.54
N ASN A 213 -0.69 6.41 -5.78
CA ASN A 213 0.52 5.78 -6.29
C ASN A 213 0.35 4.26 -6.30
N PRO A 214 0.33 3.65 -7.49
CA PRO A 214 0.13 2.22 -7.62
C PRO A 214 1.33 1.46 -7.03
N ASN A 215 1.07 0.26 -6.48
CA ASN A 215 2.09 -0.68 -6.09
C ASN A 215 2.59 -1.48 -7.30
N LEU A 216 3.59 -2.34 -7.09
CA LEU A 216 4.20 -3.14 -8.16
C LEU A 216 3.23 -4.16 -8.77
N GLU A 217 2.32 -4.73 -7.99
CA GLU A 217 1.29 -5.67 -8.46
C GLU A 217 0.27 -4.96 -9.36
N GLN A 218 -0.20 -3.76 -8.96
CA GLN A 218 -1.10 -2.94 -9.78
C GLN A 218 -0.46 -2.51 -11.10
N LEU A 219 0.87 -2.42 -11.15
CA LEU A 219 1.65 -2.13 -12.35
C LEU A 219 2.02 -3.37 -13.16
N ARG A 220 1.66 -4.56 -12.68
CA ARG A 220 2.05 -5.84 -13.31
C ARG A 220 3.55 -5.97 -13.52
N LEU A 221 4.33 -5.56 -12.54
CA LEU A 221 5.77 -5.73 -12.50
C LEU A 221 6.17 -6.88 -11.58
N LEU A 222 5.32 -7.15 -10.60
CA LEU A 222 5.53 -8.15 -9.56
C LEU A 222 4.21 -8.84 -9.26
N GLU A 223 4.27 -10.09 -8.83
CA GLU A 223 3.18 -10.84 -8.21
C GLU A 223 3.66 -11.40 -6.86
N VAL A 224 2.72 -11.47 -5.91
CA VAL A 224 2.96 -12.12 -4.62
C VAL A 224 2.09 -13.35 -4.54
N ASP A 225 2.72 -14.50 -4.52
CA ASP A 225 2.08 -15.82 -4.48
C ASP A 225 2.29 -16.50 -3.13
N TYR A 226 1.67 -17.65 -2.97
CA TYR A 226 1.69 -18.44 -1.75
C TYR A 226 2.17 -19.86 -2.04
N ALA A 227 3.32 -20.20 -1.49
CA ALA A 227 3.83 -21.57 -1.57
C ALA A 227 2.79 -22.57 -1.06
N GLU A 228 2.75 -23.75 -1.62
CA GLU A 228 1.85 -24.86 -1.27
C GLU A 228 0.35 -24.60 -1.50
N LEU A 229 -0.07 -23.42 -1.97
CA LEU A 229 -1.48 -23.13 -2.18
C LEU A 229 -2.14 -24.03 -3.24
N VAL A 230 -1.41 -24.33 -4.32
CA VAL A 230 -1.87 -25.24 -5.38
C VAL A 230 -2.06 -26.64 -4.81
N ASN A 231 -1.05 -27.16 -4.10
CA ASN A 231 -1.11 -28.47 -3.47
C ASN A 231 -2.25 -28.57 -2.46
N CYS A 232 -2.43 -27.53 -1.64
CA CYS A 232 -3.55 -27.42 -0.71
C CYS A 232 -4.90 -27.48 -1.45
N ALA A 233 -5.07 -26.78 -2.56
CA ALA A 233 -6.33 -26.75 -3.31
C ALA A 233 -6.63 -28.10 -3.99
N GLU A 234 -5.61 -28.86 -4.37
CA GLU A 234 -5.70 -30.16 -5.03
C GLU A 234 -5.90 -31.36 -4.09
N ASP A 235 -5.68 -31.18 -2.78
CA ASP A 235 -5.80 -32.22 -1.77
C ASP A 235 -7.26 -32.68 -1.60
N GLN A 236 -7.70 -33.58 -2.50
CA GLN A 236 -9.07 -34.09 -2.50
C GLN A 236 -9.39 -34.96 -1.28
N GLU A 237 -8.41 -35.59 -0.67
CA GLU A 237 -8.62 -36.47 0.49
C GLU A 237 -9.04 -35.68 1.71
N ASP A 238 -8.28 -34.64 2.04
CA ASP A 238 -8.57 -33.79 3.21
C ASP A 238 -9.78 -32.87 2.95
N TRP A 239 -9.94 -32.29 1.75
CA TRP A 239 -11.13 -31.51 1.42
C TRP A 239 -12.41 -32.36 1.41
N GLY A 240 -12.32 -33.64 1.05
CA GLY A 240 -13.45 -34.58 1.09
C GLY A 240 -14.03 -34.79 2.47
N GLN A 241 -13.25 -34.55 3.52
CA GLN A 241 -13.66 -34.67 4.93
C GLN A 241 -14.22 -33.36 5.52
N ARG A 242 -14.24 -32.27 4.75
CA ARG A 242 -14.68 -30.95 5.18
C ARG A 242 -16.16 -30.71 4.87
N HIS A 243 -16.61 -29.47 5.07
CA HIS A 243 -17.98 -29.10 4.74
C HIS A 243 -18.35 -29.50 3.29
N PRO A 244 -19.55 -30.07 3.03
CA PRO A 244 -19.94 -30.60 1.72
C PRO A 244 -19.79 -29.62 0.56
N LEU A 245 -19.96 -28.30 0.76
CA LEU A 245 -19.69 -27.29 -0.27
C LEU A 245 -18.22 -27.31 -0.70
N LEU A 246 -17.29 -27.42 0.25
CA LEU A 246 -15.85 -27.45 -0.03
C LEU A 246 -15.41 -28.79 -0.60
N ALA A 247 -16.03 -29.89 -0.15
CA ALA A 247 -15.74 -31.23 -0.67
C ALA A 247 -16.15 -31.39 -2.13
N GLN A 248 -17.26 -30.76 -2.54
CA GLN A 248 -17.75 -30.80 -3.93
C GLN A 248 -17.16 -29.71 -4.83
N ALA A 249 -16.58 -28.67 -4.26
CA ALA A 249 -15.92 -27.61 -5.02
C ALA A 249 -14.76 -28.16 -5.84
N SER A 250 -14.53 -27.62 -7.03
CA SER A 250 -13.35 -27.97 -7.84
C SER A 250 -12.06 -27.44 -7.20
N SER A 251 -10.91 -27.98 -7.60
CA SER A 251 -9.61 -27.49 -7.13
C SER A 251 -9.39 -26.01 -7.51
N GLU A 252 -9.89 -25.57 -8.66
CA GLU A 252 -9.84 -24.17 -9.09
C GLU A 252 -10.71 -23.26 -8.20
N GLU A 253 -11.90 -23.71 -7.83
CA GLU A 253 -12.78 -22.97 -6.91
C GLU A 253 -12.15 -22.85 -5.51
N ARG A 254 -11.61 -23.96 -4.98
CA ARG A 254 -10.87 -23.97 -3.71
C ARG A 254 -9.65 -23.07 -3.76
N PHE A 255 -8.87 -23.15 -4.82
CA PHE A 255 -7.72 -22.28 -5.05
C PHE A 255 -8.13 -20.80 -5.01
N LEU A 256 -9.15 -20.40 -5.76
CA LEU A 256 -9.63 -19.02 -5.80
C LEU A 256 -10.13 -18.53 -4.43
N ILE A 257 -10.83 -19.38 -3.68
CA ILE A 257 -11.34 -19.07 -2.35
C ILE A 257 -10.18 -18.88 -1.37
N CYS A 258 -9.25 -19.82 -1.34
CA CYS A 258 -8.08 -19.78 -0.47
C CYS A 258 -7.15 -18.62 -0.82
N HIS A 259 -6.85 -18.42 -2.11
CA HIS A 259 -6.06 -17.29 -2.58
C HIS A 259 -6.67 -15.95 -2.15
N ARG A 260 -7.98 -15.77 -2.36
CA ARG A 260 -8.67 -14.54 -1.97
C ARG A 260 -8.62 -14.30 -0.45
N LEU A 261 -8.72 -15.35 0.36
CA LEU A 261 -8.59 -15.24 1.81
C LEU A 261 -7.18 -14.84 2.24
N LEU A 262 -6.15 -15.44 1.64
CA LEU A 262 -4.76 -15.07 1.91
C LEU A 262 -4.46 -13.62 1.49
N GLU A 263 -5.02 -13.15 0.37
CA GLU A 263 -4.98 -11.73 -0.03
C GLU A 263 -5.63 -10.81 1.00
N GLU A 264 -6.80 -11.17 1.56
CA GLU A 264 -7.45 -10.39 2.63
C GLU A 264 -6.58 -10.29 3.88
N LEU A 265 -5.91 -11.38 4.27
CA LEU A 265 -4.96 -11.38 5.39
C LEU A 265 -3.75 -10.48 5.10
N ARG A 266 -3.16 -10.61 3.91
CA ARG A 266 -2.00 -9.84 3.45
C ARG A 266 -2.30 -8.34 3.39
N GLU A 267 -3.38 -7.95 2.71
CA GLU A 267 -3.78 -6.54 2.54
C GLU A 267 -4.11 -5.85 3.88
N ARG A 268 -4.52 -6.62 4.90
CA ARG A 268 -4.77 -6.14 6.26
C ARG A 268 -3.53 -6.15 7.14
N LEU A 269 -2.39 -6.60 6.63
CA LEU A 269 -1.15 -6.82 7.39
C LEU A 269 -1.36 -7.84 8.52
N ALA A 270 -2.27 -8.80 8.34
CA ALA A 270 -2.46 -9.91 9.26
C ALA A 270 -1.44 -11.02 8.92
N ILE A 271 -0.16 -10.73 9.13
CA ILE A 271 0.97 -11.56 8.75
C ILE A 271 1.76 -11.92 10.02
N ASP A 272 2.04 -13.20 10.21
CA ASP A 272 2.90 -13.69 11.28
C ASP A 272 4.36 -13.56 10.87
N CYS A 273 4.97 -12.42 11.23
CA CYS A 273 6.33 -12.06 10.90
C CYS A 273 6.96 -11.27 12.06
N ASP A 274 8.19 -11.62 12.43
CA ASP A 274 8.92 -10.95 13.50
C ASP A 274 9.11 -9.45 13.22
N ALA A 275 9.33 -9.07 11.98
CA ALA A 275 9.48 -7.67 11.59
C ALA A 275 8.27 -6.78 11.96
N LEU A 276 7.08 -7.37 12.16
CA LEU A 276 5.84 -6.68 12.47
C LEU A 276 5.46 -6.80 13.96
N ILE A 277 6.37 -7.23 14.84
CA ILE A 277 6.19 -7.28 16.28
C ILE A 277 6.73 -5.99 16.93
N GLN A 278 6.05 -5.45 17.96
CA GLN A 278 6.44 -4.19 18.59
C GLN A 278 7.88 -4.20 19.11
N GLU A 279 8.28 -5.26 19.82
CA GLU A 279 9.60 -5.38 20.42
C GLU A 279 10.69 -5.43 19.35
N GLU A 280 10.44 -6.15 18.26
CA GLU A 280 11.35 -6.23 17.12
C GLU A 280 11.45 -4.92 16.37
N PHE A 281 10.33 -4.22 16.17
CA PHE A 281 10.35 -2.89 15.58
C PHE A 281 11.23 -1.93 16.38
N GLU A 282 11.08 -1.87 17.71
CA GLU A 282 11.90 -0.99 18.57
C GLU A 282 13.38 -1.40 18.53
N ARG A 283 13.67 -2.70 18.50
CA ARG A 283 15.04 -3.21 18.35
C ARG A 283 15.66 -2.79 17.02
N ARG A 284 14.92 -2.95 15.91
CA ARG A 284 15.36 -2.57 14.55
C ARG A 284 15.53 -1.06 14.44
N LYS A 285 14.62 -0.28 15.01
CA LYS A 285 14.68 1.18 15.06
C LYS A 285 15.93 1.66 15.78
N LYS A 286 16.23 1.08 16.94
CA LYS A 286 17.46 1.37 17.68
C LYS A 286 18.72 0.98 16.90
N ALA A 287 18.74 -0.18 16.26
CA ALA A 287 19.87 -0.63 15.46
C ALA A 287 20.11 0.27 14.22
N ALA A 288 19.05 0.85 13.67
CA ALA A 288 19.09 1.69 12.47
C ALA A 288 19.43 3.18 12.77
N THR A 289 19.82 3.52 14.00
CA THR A 289 20.09 4.92 14.41
C THR A 289 21.26 5.54 13.66
N ASP A 290 22.27 4.73 13.32
CA ASP A 290 23.47 5.18 12.63
C ASP A 290 23.35 5.12 11.09
N LEU A 291 22.16 4.74 10.57
CA LEU A 291 21.89 4.75 9.14
C LEU A 291 21.49 6.15 8.66
N GLU A 292 21.79 6.44 7.41
CA GLU A 292 21.27 7.61 6.71
C GLU A 292 19.74 7.66 6.78
N GLU A 293 19.18 8.87 6.83
CA GLU A 293 17.74 9.13 7.02
C GLU A 293 16.85 8.34 6.06
N VAL A 294 17.27 8.19 4.80
CA VAL A 294 16.54 7.46 3.78
C VAL A 294 16.42 5.95 4.07
N TRP A 295 17.40 5.38 4.75
CA TRP A 295 17.48 3.96 5.08
C TRP A 295 17.06 3.65 6.52
N SER A 296 17.11 4.63 7.41
CA SER A 296 16.78 4.47 8.82
C SER A 296 15.26 4.27 9.04
N ILE A 297 14.91 3.83 10.23
CA ILE A 297 13.55 3.92 10.78
C ILE A 297 13.46 5.21 11.56
N GLY A 298 12.63 6.15 11.12
CA GLY A 298 12.55 7.50 11.67
C GLY A 298 12.27 7.52 13.18
N ARG A 299 12.85 8.48 13.91
CA ARG A 299 12.66 8.60 15.38
C ARG A 299 11.19 8.71 15.79
N GLU A 300 10.40 9.47 15.03
CA GLU A 300 8.96 9.68 15.26
C GLU A 300 8.07 8.67 14.49
N GLU A 301 8.70 7.73 13.76
CA GLU A 301 7.95 6.74 12.97
C GLU A 301 7.22 5.79 13.92
N LYS A 302 5.89 5.70 13.71
CA LYS A 302 5.04 4.77 14.45
C LYS A 302 5.06 3.40 13.77
N PRO A 303 5.10 2.32 14.56
CA PRO A 303 5.11 0.98 13.99
C PRO A 303 3.80 0.64 13.27
N GLU A 304 3.92 0.03 12.11
CA GLU A 304 2.86 -0.77 11.50
C GLU A 304 3.03 -2.20 12.00
N LEU A 305 2.12 -2.64 12.86
CA LEU A 305 2.22 -3.94 13.52
C LEU A 305 1.32 -4.98 12.85
N ALA A 306 1.68 -6.26 13.03
CA ALA A 306 0.86 -7.38 12.59
C ALA A 306 -0.54 -7.31 13.20
N ARG A 307 -1.55 -7.37 12.35
CA ARG A 307 -2.95 -7.50 12.77
C ARG A 307 -3.33 -8.96 12.94
N SER A 308 -4.48 -9.19 13.56
CA SER A 308 -5.07 -10.53 13.64
C SER A 308 -6.48 -10.48 13.06
N VAL A 309 -6.85 -11.50 12.31
CA VAL A 309 -8.16 -11.59 11.67
C VAL A 309 -9.00 -12.64 12.39
N VAL A 310 -10.27 -12.32 12.64
CA VAL A 310 -11.28 -13.24 13.16
C VAL A 310 -12.45 -13.34 12.17
N THR A 311 -13.16 -14.44 12.15
CA THR A 311 -14.25 -14.69 11.19
C THR A 311 -15.59 -14.08 11.58
N SER A 312 -15.63 -13.35 12.69
CA SER A 312 -16.83 -12.70 13.25
C SER A 312 -16.73 -11.17 13.16
N PRO A 313 -17.87 -10.46 13.35
CA PRO A 313 -17.86 -9.01 13.52
C PRO A 313 -17.01 -8.58 14.71
N VAL A 314 -16.27 -7.49 14.57
CA VAL A 314 -15.34 -7.00 15.59
C VAL A 314 -15.78 -5.61 16.09
N PRO A 315 -15.93 -5.41 17.41
CA PRO A 315 -16.18 -4.10 18.00
C PRO A 315 -15.03 -3.12 17.72
N GLN A 316 -15.34 -1.81 17.70
CA GLN A 316 -14.35 -0.77 17.43
C GLN A 316 -13.14 -0.79 18.38
N GLU A 317 -13.35 -1.18 19.63
CA GLU A 317 -12.29 -1.29 20.64
C GLU A 317 -11.22 -2.33 20.27
N LEU A 318 -11.64 -3.47 19.74
CA LEU A 318 -10.73 -4.51 19.26
C LEU A 318 -10.06 -4.10 17.93
N ARG A 319 -10.78 -3.43 17.03
CA ARG A 319 -10.21 -2.87 15.80
C ARG A 319 -9.05 -1.91 16.12
N ASN A 320 -9.22 -1.04 17.13
CA ASN A 320 -8.18 -0.14 17.61
C ASN A 320 -6.94 -0.87 18.19
N ARG A 321 -7.10 -2.16 18.51
CA ARG A 321 -6.02 -3.04 18.99
C ARG A 321 -5.45 -3.95 17.89
N GLY A 322 -5.77 -3.69 16.64
CA GLY A 322 -5.26 -4.45 15.50
C GLY A 322 -6.01 -5.76 15.22
N VAL A 323 -7.26 -5.91 15.68
CA VAL A 323 -8.10 -7.05 15.34
C VAL A 323 -9.07 -6.65 14.22
N GLU A 324 -9.10 -7.42 13.15
CA GLU A 324 -9.96 -7.21 11.99
C GLU A 324 -10.99 -8.33 11.87
N GLY A 325 -12.21 -7.99 11.45
CA GLY A 325 -13.28 -8.97 11.26
C GLY A 325 -13.47 -9.32 9.77
N LEU A 326 -13.50 -10.59 9.45
CA LEU A 326 -14.00 -11.12 8.18
C LEU A 326 -15.38 -11.72 8.43
N SER A 327 -16.42 -10.88 8.45
CA SER A 327 -17.80 -11.31 8.67
C SER A 327 -18.51 -11.67 7.36
N LEU A 328 -19.61 -12.40 7.45
CA LEU A 328 -20.49 -12.73 6.32
C LEU A 328 -20.96 -11.48 5.56
N ARG A 329 -21.13 -10.35 6.24
CA ARG A 329 -21.60 -9.08 5.67
C ARG A 329 -20.47 -8.17 5.18
N GLY A 330 -19.23 -8.53 5.49
CA GLY A 330 -18.04 -7.84 4.98
C GLY A 330 -17.76 -8.12 3.50
N GLU A 331 -16.74 -7.47 2.96
CA GLU A 331 -16.36 -7.62 1.53
C GLU A 331 -16.10 -9.08 1.16
N PHE A 332 -15.25 -9.75 1.93
CA PHE A 332 -14.92 -11.16 1.69
C PHE A 332 -16.14 -12.08 1.82
N GLY A 333 -16.95 -11.94 2.88
CA GLY A 333 -18.14 -12.76 3.09
C GLY A 333 -19.19 -12.60 1.99
N ARG A 334 -19.36 -11.38 1.46
CA ARG A 334 -20.23 -11.12 0.30
C ARG A 334 -19.70 -11.77 -0.97
N TRP A 335 -18.40 -11.71 -1.18
CA TRP A 335 -17.75 -12.36 -2.31
C TRP A 335 -17.83 -13.88 -2.21
N LEU A 336 -17.58 -14.46 -1.01
CA LEU A 336 -17.62 -15.91 -0.77
C LEU A 336 -19.02 -16.50 -1.00
N LYS A 337 -20.07 -15.81 -0.55
CA LYS A 337 -21.46 -16.30 -0.72
C LYS A 337 -22.01 -16.15 -2.14
N ALA A 338 -21.28 -15.58 -3.07
CA ALA A 338 -21.74 -15.44 -4.45
C ALA A 338 -21.76 -16.80 -5.16
N ARG A 339 -22.84 -17.07 -5.91
CA ARG A 339 -23.07 -18.35 -6.61
C ARG A 339 -21.89 -18.77 -7.49
N GLU A 340 -21.24 -17.81 -8.13
CA GLU A 340 -20.11 -18.02 -9.03
C GLU A 340 -18.88 -18.64 -8.37
N ARG A 341 -18.88 -18.79 -7.06
CA ARG A 341 -17.81 -19.42 -6.27
C ARG A 341 -18.05 -20.90 -6.04
N TRP A 342 -19.24 -21.40 -6.36
CA TRP A 342 -19.73 -22.73 -6.02
C TRP A 342 -20.39 -23.42 -7.20
N LEU A 343 -19.87 -23.23 -8.40
CA LEU A 343 -20.48 -23.79 -9.63
C LEU A 343 -20.40 -25.31 -9.64
N SER A 344 -19.31 -25.89 -9.14
CA SER A 344 -19.17 -27.36 -9.04
C SER A 344 -20.09 -27.97 -7.97
N ALA A 345 -20.53 -27.17 -6.98
CA ALA A 345 -21.43 -27.57 -5.92
C ALA A 345 -22.81 -26.88 -6.01
N GLU A 346 -23.23 -26.48 -7.22
CA GLU A 346 -24.40 -25.62 -7.43
C GLU A 346 -25.71 -26.20 -6.88
N ASP A 347 -25.94 -27.47 -7.03
CA ASP A 347 -27.17 -28.13 -6.55
C ASP A 347 -27.24 -28.06 -5.02
N LEU A 348 -26.15 -28.32 -4.35
CA LEU A 348 -26.07 -28.18 -2.88
C LEU A 348 -26.18 -26.72 -2.46
N TYR A 349 -25.47 -25.81 -3.17
CA TYR A 349 -25.50 -24.37 -2.89
C TYR A 349 -26.92 -23.80 -2.91
N ARG A 350 -27.76 -24.22 -3.86
CA ARG A 350 -29.16 -23.78 -3.99
C ARG A 350 -30.05 -24.19 -2.80
N THR A 351 -29.70 -25.26 -2.08
CA THR A 351 -30.44 -25.73 -0.91
C THR A 351 -30.06 -25.00 0.37
N LEU A 352 -28.89 -24.35 0.40
CA LEU A 352 -28.32 -23.71 1.57
C LEU A 352 -28.77 -22.25 1.69
N LYS A 353 -28.91 -21.80 2.93
CA LYS A 353 -29.14 -20.39 3.24
C LYS A 353 -27.94 -19.86 4.00
N TRP A 354 -27.21 -18.95 3.40
CA TRP A 354 -26.08 -18.30 4.05
C TRP A 354 -26.52 -17.49 5.26
N LYS A 355 -26.23 -18.03 6.44
CA LYS A 355 -26.34 -17.40 7.76
C LYS A 355 -24.98 -17.40 8.43
N ASP A 356 -24.88 -16.72 9.57
CA ASP A 356 -23.61 -16.61 10.30
C ASP A 356 -23.04 -17.99 10.69
N ASP A 357 -23.91 -18.95 11.12
CA ASP A 357 -23.47 -20.30 11.48
C ASP A 357 -22.80 -21.05 10.31
N LEU A 358 -23.49 -21.10 9.15
CA LEU A 358 -22.93 -21.73 7.95
C LEU A 358 -21.63 -21.05 7.51
N TYR A 359 -21.58 -19.71 7.59
CA TYR A 359 -20.38 -18.98 7.26
C TYR A 359 -19.22 -19.32 8.17
N GLN A 360 -19.46 -19.39 9.50
CA GLN A 360 -18.43 -19.77 10.48
C GLN A 360 -17.91 -21.19 10.25
N GLU A 361 -18.80 -22.13 9.95
CA GLU A 361 -18.43 -23.52 9.66
C GLU A 361 -17.55 -23.62 8.41
N VAL A 362 -17.99 -23.02 7.29
CA VAL A 362 -17.21 -23.01 6.03
C VAL A 362 -15.86 -22.34 6.23
N MET A 363 -15.82 -21.17 6.88
CA MET A 363 -14.59 -20.45 7.16
C MET A 363 -13.65 -21.22 8.09
N GLY A 364 -14.20 -21.90 9.11
CA GLY A 364 -13.43 -22.76 10.00
C GLY A 364 -12.69 -23.84 9.23
N HIS A 365 -13.39 -24.59 8.37
CA HIS A 365 -12.78 -25.63 7.55
C HIS A 365 -11.75 -25.10 6.54
N ILE A 366 -11.97 -23.92 5.92
CA ILE A 366 -10.97 -23.29 5.05
C ILE A 366 -9.70 -22.96 5.84
N LEU A 367 -9.83 -22.32 7.01
CA LEU A 367 -8.71 -21.90 7.83
C LEU A 367 -7.94 -23.09 8.42
N GLU A 368 -8.64 -24.17 8.79
CA GLU A 368 -8.01 -25.42 9.22
C GLU A 368 -7.18 -26.06 8.10
N MET A 369 -7.72 -26.11 6.87
CA MET A 369 -6.95 -26.59 5.71
C MET A 369 -5.73 -25.74 5.45
N LEU A 370 -5.88 -24.43 5.38
CA LEU A 370 -4.75 -23.51 5.20
C LEU A 370 -3.71 -23.61 6.32
N SER A 371 -4.15 -23.90 7.56
CA SER A 371 -3.26 -24.11 8.69
C SER A 371 -2.51 -25.44 8.60
N ALA A 372 -3.17 -26.51 8.18
CA ALA A 372 -2.55 -27.83 7.97
C ALA A 372 -1.44 -27.76 6.90
N TRP A 373 -1.64 -26.95 5.86
CA TRP A 373 -0.65 -26.70 4.81
C TRP A 373 0.35 -25.58 5.15
N GLY A 374 0.34 -25.07 6.39
CA GLY A 374 1.29 -24.06 6.85
C GLY A 374 1.12 -22.67 6.22
N LEU A 375 -0.01 -22.40 5.57
CA LEU A 375 -0.31 -21.13 4.91
C LEU A 375 -0.79 -20.06 5.91
N VAL A 376 -1.48 -20.45 6.98
CA VAL A 376 -1.91 -19.55 8.05
C VAL A 376 -1.56 -20.12 9.41
N LYS A 377 -1.50 -19.27 10.41
CA LYS A 377 -1.30 -19.64 11.82
C LYS A 377 -2.44 -19.12 12.69
N ALA A 378 -2.90 -19.97 13.59
CA ALA A 378 -3.80 -19.58 14.65
C ALA A 378 -3.07 -18.72 15.70
N VAL A 379 -3.71 -17.67 16.17
CA VAL A 379 -3.18 -16.78 17.21
C VAL A 379 -4.25 -16.43 18.24
N ASP A 380 -3.85 -16.26 19.47
CA ASP A 380 -4.75 -15.90 20.56
C ASP A 380 -5.05 -14.40 20.57
N VAL A 381 -6.33 -14.05 20.43
CA VAL A 381 -6.82 -12.67 20.50
C VAL A 381 -7.56 -12.46 21.83
N ARG A 382 -7.01 -11.65 22.72
CA ARG A 382 -7.64 -11.33 24.01
C ARG A 382 -8.74 -10.27 23.81
N LEU A 383 -9.96 -10.56 24.26
CA LEU A 383 -11.13 -9.69 24.11
C LEU A 383 -11.10 -8.43 24.98
N GLY A 384 -10.24 -8.35 25.99
CA GLY A 384 -10.07 -7.17 26.84
C GLY A 384 -8.74 -7.15 27.61
N ARG A 385 -8.35 -6.00 28.16
CA ARG A 385 -7.12 -5.90 28.98
C ARG A 385 -7.14 -6.81 30.22
N LYS A 386 -8.32 -7.10 30.76
CA LYS A 386 -8.54 -7.94 31.95
C LYS A 386 -9.35 -9.20 31.62
N ALA A 387 -9.76 -9.40 30.37
CA ALA A 387 -10.58 -10.54 29.98
C ALA A 387 -9.75 -11.83 30.02
N ARG A 388 -10.30 -12.86 30.66
CA ARG A 388 -9.80 -14.23 30.57
C ARG A 388 -10.24 -14.91 29.27
N GLU A 389 -11.19 -14.31 28.56
CA GLU A 389 -11.72 -14.84 27.31
C GLU A 389 -10.76 -14.55 26.17
N VAL A 390 -10.38 -15.62 25.49
CA VAL A 390 -9.51 -15.62 24.32
C VAL A 390 -10.34 -16.08 23.13
N MET A 391 -10.24 -15.35 22.02
CA MET A 391 -10.81 -15.73 20.73
C MET A 391 -9.70 -16.18 19.83
N GLN A 392 -9.93 -17.21 19.03
CA GLN A 392 -9.00 -17.62 17.99
C GLN A 392 -9.00 -16.60 16.86
N GLY A 393 -7.84 -16.07 16.57
CA GLY A 393 -7.56 -15.25 15.39
C GLY A 393 -6.60 -15.96 14.44
N TRP A 394 -6.37 -15.36 13.29
CA TRP A 394 -5.59 -15.93 12.21
C TRP A 394 -4.62 -14.91 11.62
N ARG A 395 -3.46 -15.38 11.23
CA ARG A 395 -2.45 -14.64 10.48
C ARG A 395 -1.93 -15.47 9.33
N LEU A 396 -1.61 -14.82 8.22
CA LEU A 396 -0.84 -15.40 7.13
C LEU A 396 0.56 -15.79 7.64
N ASN A 397 1.00 -16.99 7.34
CA ASN A 397 2.38 -17.39 7.63
C ASN A 397 3.32 -16.72 6.63
N SER A 398 4.21 -15.87 7.11
CA SER A 398 5.14 -15.12 6.27
C SER A 398 6.09 -15.99 5.45
N THR A 399 6.39 -17.21 5.90
CA THR A 399 7.25 -18.16 5.15
C THR A 399 6.58 -18.72 3.89
N ALA A 400 5.24 -18.59 3.78
CA ALA A 400 4.51 -18.99 2.59
C ALA A 400 4.60 -17.95 1.45
N LEU A 401 4.97 -16.71 1.75
CA LEU A 401 5.05 -15.65 0.75
C LEU A 401 6.16 -15.88 -0.28
N ARG A 402 5.82 -15.64 -1.54
CA ARG A 402 6.74 -15.65 -2.68
C ARG A 402 6.56 -14.40 -3.51
N TRP A 403 7.66 -13.76 -3.87
CA TRP A 403 7.69 -12.60 -4.76
C TRP A 403 8.26 -13.04 -6.11
N SER A 404 7.52 -12.85 -7.18
CA SER A 404 7.93 -13.20 -8.53
C SER A 404 7.75 -12.06 -9.51
N LEU A 405 8.57 -12.03 -10.57
CA LEU A 405 8.39 -11.09 -11.67
C LEU A 405 7.26 -11.55 -12.58
N VAL A 406 6.45 -10.59 -13.01
CA VAL A 406 5.38 -10.83 -13.98
C VAL A 406 5.83 -10.37 -15.36
N ASP A 407 5.74 -11.24 -16.36
CA ASP A 407 5.72 -10.86 -17.76
C ASP A 407 4.25 -10.60 -18.16
N PRO A 408 3.84 -9.36 -18.33
CA PRO A 408 2.44 -9.04 -18.60
C PRO A 408 1.97 -9.45 -20.00
N GLU A 409 2.88 -9.82 -20.89
CA GLU A 409 2.60 -10.28 -22.25
C GLU A 409 2.60 -11.82 -22.33
N ALA A 410 3.15 -12.49 -21.30
CA ALA A 410 3.12 -13.94 -21.23
C ALA A 410 1.69 -14.45 -21.00
N PRO A 411 1.28 -15.51 -21.70
CA PRO A 411 0.01 -16.19 -21.38
C PRO A 411 0.09 -16.79 -19.97
N PRO A 412 -1.07 -17.00 -19.30
CA PRO A 412 -1.09 -17.70 -18.02
C PRO A 412 -0.35 -19.03 -18.11
N GLN A 413 0.55 -19.31 -17.16
CA GLN A 413 1.43 -20.48 -17.20
C GLN A 413 0.69 -21.79 -16.92
N ASP A 414 -0.40 -21.71 -16.16
CA ASP A 414 -1.21 -22.86 -15.78
C ASP A 414 -2.70 -22.49 -15.62
N ARG A 415 -3.53 -23.49 -15.28
CA ARG A 415 -4.98 -23.32 -15.09
C ARG A 415 -5.34 -22.36 -13.94
N TYR A 416 -4.55 -22.31 -12.87
CA TYR A 416 -4.80 -21.47 -11.72
C TYR A 416 -4.50 -20.00 -12.02
N ALA A 417 -3.40 -19.74 -12.70
CA ALA A 417 -3.07 -18.41 -13.22
C ALA A 417 -4.16 -17.92 -14.20
N ALA A 418 -4.69 -18.81 -15.06
CA ALA A 418 -5.80 -18.48 -15.96
C ALA A 418 -7.07 -18.13 -15.18
N CYS A 419 -7.41 -18.88 -14.12
CA CYS A 419 -8.56 -18.59 -13.26
C CYS A 419 -8.41 -17.24 -12.53
N LEU A 420 -7.26 -16.94 -11.98
CA LEU A 420 -6.98 -15.65 -11.34
C LEU A 420 -7.11 -14.51 -12.34
N GLU A 421 -6.58 -14.68 -13.56
CA GLU A 421 -6.68 -13.67 -14.62
C GLU A 421 -8.13 -13.39 -14.97
N GLN A 422 -8.94 -14.42 -15.16
CA GLN A 422 -10.37 -14.28 -15.46
C GLN A 422 -11.14 -13.57 -14.34
N VAL A 423 -10.85 -13.90 -13.07
CA VAL A 423 -11.48 -13.22 -11.92
C VAL A 423 -11.05 -11.76 -11.85
N ARG A 424 -9.78 -11.47 -12.08
CA ARG A 424 -9.23 -10.11 -12.11
C ARG A 424 -9.87 -9.26 -13.22
N GLN A 425 -10.09 -9.82 -14.40
CA GLN A 425 -10.77 -9.15 -15.51
C GLN A 425 -12.24 -8.88 -15.20
N ASN A 426 -12.98 -9.87 -14.69
CA ASN A 426 -14.41 -9.78 -14.41
C ASN A 426 -14.73 -8.86 -13.22
N SER A 427 -13.83 -8.73 -12.27
CA SER A 427 -14.05 -7.91 -11.06
C SER A 427 -13.89 -6.40 -11.28
N GLY A 428 -13.49 -5.95 -12.46
CA GLY A 428 -13.16 -4.55 -12.74
C GLY A 428 -11.98 -4.01 -11.90
N ARG A 429 -11.33 -4.88 -11.13
CA ARG A 429 -10.15 -4.53 -10.31
C ARG A 429 -8.91 -4.25 -11.15
N ARG A 430 -8.89 -4.68 -12.40
CA ARG A 430 -7.89 -4.29 -13.39
C ARG A 430 -8.28 -2.99 -14.06
N GLY A 431 -7.94 -1.89 -13.42
CA GLY A 431 -7.83 -0.61 -14.13
C GLY A 431 -6.69 -0.67 -15.17
N PRO A 432 -6.66 0.26 -16.12
CA PRO A 432 -5.54 0.38 -17.04
C PRO A 432 -4.25 0.59 -16.23
N VAL A 433 -3.20 -0.16 -16.57
CA VAL A 433 -1.87 0.01 -15.97
C VAL A 433 -1.40 1.43 -16.26
N ASN A 434 -0.97 2.15 -15.23
CA ASN A 434 -0.40 3.48 -15.40
C ASN A 434 0.99 3.36 -16.06
N PRO A 435 1.16 3.77 -17.34
CA PRO A 435 2.38 3.53 -18.07
C PRO A 435 3.57 4.34 -17.53
N TYR A 436 3.31 5.51 -16.96
CA TYR A 436 4.34 6.34 -16.35
C TYR A 436 5.00 5.65 -15.15
N PHE A 437 4.20 5.19 -14.18
CA PHE A 437 4.75 4.53 -13.00
C PHE A 437 5.40 3.18 -13.34
N ARG A 438 4.84 2.45 -14.30
CA ARG A 438 5.43 1.20 -14.76
C ARG A 438 6.82 1.43 -15.36
N SER A 439 6.95 2.38 -16.30
CA SER A 439 8.25 2.76 -16.88
C SER A 439 9.20 3.29 -15.80
N LEU A 440 8.71 4.14 -14.88
CA LEU A 440 9.51 4.69 -13.79
C LEU A 440 10.21 3.59 -12.98
N TYR A 441 9.45 2.59 -12.48
CA TYR A 441 10.03 1.52 -11.66
C TYR A 441 10.94 0.58 -12.48
N ALA A 442 10.58 0.26 -13.74
CA ALA A 442 11.39 -0.57 -14.61
C ALA A 442 12.73 0.10 -14.95
N ASP A 443 12.69 1.38 -15.33
CA ASP A 443 13.89 2.17 -15.65
C ASP A 443 14.82 2.29 -14.43
N LEU A 444 14.26 2.57 -13.25
CA LEU A 444 15.04 2.68 -12.02
C LEU A 444 15.67 1.34 -11.62
N ALA A 445 14.94 0.24 -11.76
CA ALA A 445 15.49 -1.09 -11.50
C ALA A 445 16.62 -1.43 -12.47
N HIS A 446 16.47 -1.06 -13.74
CA HIS A 446 17.54 -1.21 -14.76
C HIS A 446 18.78 -0.39 -14.41
N LEU A 447 18.61 0.89 -14.04
CA LEU A 447 19.71 1.75 -13.61
C LEU A 447 20.44 1.21 -12.38
N ILE A 448 19.71 0.71 -11.37
CA ILE A 448 20.31 0.06 -10.20
C ILE A 448 21.15 -1.16 -10.62
N ALA A 449 20.65 -1.96 -11.57
CA ALA A 449 21.33 -3.17 -12.02
C ALA A 449 22.58 -2.88 -12.85
N THR A 450 22.57 -1.85 -13.71
CA THR A 450 23.64 -1.56 -14.69
C THR A 450 24.68 -0.58 -14.19
N GLU A 451 24.24 0.55 -13.62
CA GLU A 451 25.11 1.67 -13.29
C GLU A 451 25.42 1.74 -11.77
N GLY A 452 24.73 0.92 -10.95
CA GLY A 452 24.82 1.05 -9.50
C GLY A 452 24.14 2.36 -9.05
N ARG A 453 24.59 3.11 -8.22
CA ARG A 453 24.19 4.23 -7.42
C ARG A 453 23.47 5.46 -7.98
N PRO A 454 23.62 6.00 -9.19
CA PRO A 454 23.88 7.46 -9.21
C PRO A 454 22.66 8.35 -9.00
N PHE A 455 21.48 7.88 -9.33
CA PHE A 455 20.35 8.80 -9.45
C PHE A 455 19.53 8.96 -8.17
N LEU A 456 19.22 7.86 -7.49
CA LEU A 456 18.26 7.88 -6.39
C LEU A 456 18.87 8.38 -5.06
N GLN A 457 20.15 8.19 -4.85
CA GLN A 457 20.83 8.57 -3.61
C GLN A 457 20.99 10.08 -3.44
N THR A 458 21.12 10.79 -4.55
CA THR A 458 21.21 12.26 -4.56
C THR A 458 19.84 12.94 -4.53
N LEU A 459 18.75 12.16 -4.64
CA LEU A 459 17.39 12.67 -4.62
C LEU A 459 16.89 12.83 -3.20
N SER A 460 17.16 13.98 -2.62
CA SER A 460 16.50 14.43 -1.39
C SER A 460 15.88 15.80 -1.60
N ALA A 461 14.83 16.10 -0.84
CA ALA A 461 14.22 17.41 -0.79
C ALA A 461 14.36 17.99 0.59
N ARG A 462 14.61 19.30 0.68
CA ARG A 462 14.59 20.05 1.93
C ARG A 462 13.67 21.25 1.79
N GLU A 463 13.10 21.64 2.92
CA GLU A 463 12.36 22.90 3.02
C GLU A 463 13.31 24.06 3.28
N HIS A 464 12.97 25.21 2.73
CA HIS A 464 13.62 26.48 3.02
C HIS A 464 12.56 27.47 3.51
N THR A 465 12.44 27.57 4.83
CA THR A 465 11.43 28.40 5.51
C THR A 465 12.07 29.14 6.67
N ALA A 466 11.44 30.20 7.14
CA ALA A 466 11.91 30.95 8.28
C ALA A 466 11.84 30.19 9.64
N GLN A 467 11.27 28.97 9.65
CA GLN A 467 11.24 28.12 10.84
C GLN A 467 12.50 27.27 10.99
N VAL A 468 13.27 27.12 9.92
CA VAL A 468 14.56 26.43 9.93
C VAL A 468 15.61 27.34 10.59
N ASP A 469 16.40 26.80 11.50
CA ASP A 469 17.49 27.55 12.14
C ASP A 469 18.42 28.18 11.11
N ALA A 470 18.97 29.34 11.42
CA ALA A 470 19.78 30.14 10.50
C ALA A 470 21.00 29.35 9.96
N SER A 471 21.73 28.64 10.82
CA SER A 471 22.88 27.82 10.45
C SER A 471 22.50 26.64 9.53
N GLU A 472 21.39 25.95 9.85
CA GLU A 472 20.90 24.85 9.02
C GLU A 472 20.37 25.37 7.68
N ARG A 473 19.77 26.53 7.66
CA ARG A 473 19.28 27.17 6.42
C ARG A 473 20.45 27.54 5.50
N GLU A 474 21.51 28.15 6.04
CA GLU A 474 22.73 28.48 5.31
C GLU A 474 23.39 27.21 4.73
N ARG A 475 23.48 26.14 5.52
CA ARG A 475 23.98 24.86 5.05
C ARG A 475 23.14 24.31 3.89
N ARG A 476 21.81 24.33 3.98
CA ARG A 476 20.91 23.89 2.91
C ARG A 476 21.06 24.74 1.64
N GLU A 477 21.31 26.03 1.79
CA GLU A 477 21.60 26.93 0.65
C GLU A 477 22.92 26.56 -0.03
N ASP A 478 23.96 26.24 0.73
CA ASP A 478 25.25 25.81 0.19
C ASP A 478 25.15 24.45 -0.47
N ASP A 479 24.47 23.49 0.13
CA ASP A 479 24.17 22.17 -0.46
C ASP A 479 23.37 22.32 -1.75
N PHE A 480 22.42 23.25 -1.81
CA PHE A 480 21.65 23.52 -3.01
C PHE A 480 22.47 24.27 -4.06
N ARG A 481 23.36 25.18 -3.65
CA ARG A 481 24.26 25.92 -4.54
C ARG A 481 25.26 24.99 -5.24
N SER A 482 25.83 24.06 -4.49
CA SER A 482 26.75 23.03 -5.01
C SER A 482 26.05 21.90 -5.77
N ALA A 483 24.71 21.83 -5.75
CA ALA A 483 23.88 20.72 -6.25
C ALA A 483 24.04 19.40 -5.47
N ALA A 484 24.60 19.40 -4.28
CA ALA A 484 24.51 18.29 -3.35
C ALA A 484 23.05 18.06 -2.93
N LEU A 485 22.27 19.14 -2.75
CA LEU A 485 20.82 19.12 -2.63
C LEU A 485 20.19 19.50 -3.98
N ARG A 486 19.37 18.61 -4.56
CA ARG A 486 18.80 18.82 -5.90
C ARG A 486 17.39 19.39 -5.92
N LEU A 487 16.67 19.32 -4.78
CA LEU A 487 15.30 19.82 -4.67
C LEU A 487 15.12 20.61 -3.38
N MET A 488 14.64 21.85 -3.52
CA MET A 488 14.32 22.72 -2.40
C MET A 488 12.91 23.26 -2.52
N TYR A 489 12.10 23.10 -1.48
CA TYR A 489 10.76 23.68 -1.38
C TYR A 489 10.82 24.97 -0.56
N CYS A 490 10.48 26.09 -1.18
CA CYS A 490 10.54 27.42 -0.56
C CYS A 490 9.16 27.97 -0.23
N SER A 491 9.03 28.64 0.91
CA SER A 491 7.88 29.47 1.22
C SER A 491 8.01 30.87 0.63
N PRO A 492 6.90 31.62 0.41
CA PRO A 492 6.93 32.97 -0.18
C PRO A 492 7.80 33.97 0.58
N THR A 493 7.92 33.82 1.89
CA THR A 493 8.74 34.72 2.73
C THR A 493 10.24 34.68 2.43
N MET A 494 10.68 33.67 1.65
CA MET A 494 12.08 33.47 1.30
C MET A 494 12.38 33.86 -0.15
N GLU A 495 11.40 34.47 -0.87
CA GLU A 495 11.58 34.90 -2.25
C GLU A 495 12.73 35.92 -2.44
N LEU A 496 13.01 36.71 -1.42
CA LEU A 496 13.95 37.84 -1.47
C LEU A 496 15.37 37.50 -1.00
N GLY A 497 15.60 36.37 -0.33
CA GLY A 497 16.83 36.11 0.45
C GLY A 497 17.81 35.10 -0.17
N VAL A 498 17.41 34.30 -1.14
CA VAL A 498 18.23 33.19 -1.63
C VAL A 498 18.99 33.63 -2.90
N ASP A 499 20.30 33.87 -2.78
CA ASP A 499 21.15 34.09 -3.96
C ASP A 499 21.54 32.74 -4.56
N ILE A 500 20.79 32.30 -5.55
CA ILE A 500 21.04 31.06 -6.29
C ILE A 500 21.55 31.43 -7.68
N SER A 501 22.86 31.44 -7.83
CA SER A 501 23.51 31.43 -9.14
C SER A 501 23.34 30.05 -9.78
N SER A 502 23.06 29.96 -11.05
CA SER A 502 22.94 28.71 -11.80
C SER A 502 21.68 27.86 -11.43
N LEU A 503 20.52 28.31 -11.87
CA LEU A 503 19.26 27.58 -11.76
C LEU A 503 18.55 27.59 -13.10
N ASN A 504 18.28 26.41 -13.67
CA ASN A 504 17.57 26.30 -14.95
C ASN A 504 16.06 26.31 -14.80
N THR A 505 15.54 25.69 -13.74
CA THR A 505 14.12 25.40 -13.64
C THR A 505 13.58 25.79 -12.28
N VAL A 506 12.43 26.47 -12.29
CA VAL A 506 11.60 26.71 -11.10
C VAL A 506 10.24 26.04 -11.28
N TYR A 507 9.70 25.53 -10.20
CA TYR A 507 8.37 24.97 -10.15
C TYR A 507 7.46 25.83 -9.27
N MET A 508 6.38 26.32 -9.82
CA MET A 508 5.37 27.08 -9.08
C MET A 508 4.18 26.16 -8.83
N ARG A 509 4.06 25.64 -7.62
CA ARG A 509 2.96 24.75 -7.23
C ARG A 509 1.61 25.44 -7.38
N ASN A 510 1.57 26.75 -7.08
CA ASN A 510 0.39 27.57 -7.19
C ASN A 510 0.71 28.84 -8.01
N VAL A 511 -0.32 29.42 -8.59
CA VAL A 511 -0.20 30.71 -9.29
C VAL A 511 0.22 31.79 -8.27
N PRO A 512 1.31 32.52 -8.51
CA PRO A 512 1.71 33.60 -7.62
C PRO A 512 0.61 34.67 -7.47
N PRO A 513 0.42 35.22 -6.26
CA PRO A 513 -0.70 36.13 -5.99
C PRO A 513 -0.63 37.46 -6.75
N THR A 514 0.57 37.88 -7.17
CA THR A 514 0.78 39.10 -7.94
C THR A 514 1.73 38.91 -9.10
N PRO A 515 1.67 39.73 -10.16
CA PRO A 515 2.67 39.73 -11.24
C PRO A 515 4.11 39.94 -10.74
N ALA A 516 4.30 40.73 -9.70
CA ALA A 516 5.62 40.96 -9.10
C ALA A 516 6.18 39.68 -8.48
N ASN A 517 5.35 38.90 -7.74
CA ASN A 517 5.77 37.61 -7.20
C ASN A 517 6.11 36.62 -8.34
N TYR A 518 5.30 36.62 -9.42
CA TYR A 518 5.61 35.82 -10.59
C TYR A 518 6.99 36.16 -11.19
N ALA A 519 7.24 37.45 -11.41
CA ALA A 519 8.53 37.91 -11.96
C ALA A 519 9.71 37.59 -11.04
N GLN A 520 9.56 37.71 -9.73
CA GLN A 520 10.58 37.35 -8.76
C GLN A 520 10.92 35.85 -8.74
N ARG A 521 9.89 35.00 -8.83
CA ARG A 521 10.06 33.53 -8.85
C ARG A 521 10.61 33.06 -10.19
N SER A 522 10.00 33.49 -11.31
CA SER A 522 10.42 33.10 -12.65
C SER A 522 11.80 33.65 -13.01
N GLY A 523 12.15 34.86 -12.57
CA GLY A 523 13.46 35.46 -12.79
C GLY A 523 14.63 34.76 -12.07
N ARG A 524 14.37 33.69 -11.34
CA ARG A 524 15.41 32.79 -10.79
C ARG A 524 15.83 31.73 -11.78
N ALA A 525 14.99 31.36 -12.75
CA ALA A 525 15.30 30.37 -13.78
C ALA A 525 16.12 31.00 -14.92
N GLY A 526 16.91 30.16 -15.62
CA GLY A 526 17.67 30.57 -16.79
C GLY A 526 18.90 31.43 -16.47
N ARG A 527 19.38 31.43 -15.25
CA ARG A 527 20.66 32.06 -14.88
C ARG A 527 21.76 31.00 -14.93
N SER A 528 22.34 30.84 -16.10
CA SER A 528 23.52 29.98 -16.34
C SER A 528 24.76 30.82 -16.46
#